data_25978efe2b4fcf1e1d531fc4b310c04a
#
_entry.id   25978efe2b4fcf1e1d531fc4b310c04a
#
_cell.length_a   1.000
_cell.length_b   1.000
_cell.length_c   1.000
_cell.angle_alpha   90.00
_cell.angle_beta   90.00
_cell.angle_gamma   90.00
#
_symmetry.space_group_name_H-M   'P 1'
#
loop_
_entity.id
_entity.type
_entity.pdbx_description
1 polymer ?
#
loop_
_entity_poly.entity_id
_entity_poly.type
_entity_poly.pdbx_seq_one_letter_code
_entity_poly.pdbx_strand_id
1 'polypeptide(L)'
;MEIDKVLKIDQESRVFQKIKDPLFHLLHEITFILEKLKLLRQNAGHLKVRLKQKPKVFVIGTNKRGTISLEKFLWELGYRMGPQRQFELLTFDYVDGKWERILNIIKNYEAFQDVPFSNATNEFLSELQRR
;
A
#
# COMPACT_ATOMS: atom_id res chain seq x y z
N MET A 1 16.60 -22.45 -22.24
CA MET A 1 15.77 -22.68 -21.03
C MET A 1 16.51 -22.45 -19.72
N GLU A 2 17.72 -22.93 -19.56
CA GLU A 2 18.48 -22.66 -18.31
C GLU A 2 19.05 -21.24 -18.22
N ILE A 3 19.43 -20.62 -19.35
CA ILE A 3 19.99 -19.26 -19.41
C ILE A 3 18.94 -18.22 -18.93
N ASP A 4 17.68 -18.39 -19.31
CA ASP A 4 16.61 -17.47 -18.89
C ASP A 4 16.31 -17.54 -17.39
N LYS A 5 16.46 -18.71 -16.78
CA LYS A 5 16.36 -18.88 -15.31
C LYS A 5 17.52 -18.21 -14.59
N VAL A 6 18.74 -18.35 -15.09
CA VAL A 6 19.94 -17.75 -14.49
C VAL A 6 19.88 -16.23 -14.59
N LEU A 7 19.45 -15.67 -15.73
CA LEU A 7 19.29 -14.22 -15.90
C LEU A 7 18.19 -13.65 -14.98
N LYS A 8 17.12 -14.40 -14.75
CA LYS A 8 16.05 -13.99 -13.86
C LYS A 8 16.48 -13.96 -12.38
N ILE A 9 17.26 -14.96 -11.95
CA ILE A 9 17.84 -15.03 -10.60
C ILE A 9 18.87 -13.91 -10.39
N ASP A 10 19.68 -13.59 -11.39
CA ASP A 10 20.67 -12.51 -11.31
C ASP A 10 19.99 -11.13 -11.27
N GLN A 11 18.89 -10.95 -11.98
CA GLN A 11 18.09 -9.74 -11.95
C GLN A 11 17.37 -9.55 -10.60
N GLU A 12 16.84 -10.61 -10.04
CA GLU A 12 16.25 -10.60 -8.69
C GLU A 12 17.32 -10.32 -7.61
N SER A 13 18.49 -10.92 -7.71
CA SER A 13 19.59 -10.68 -6.76
C SER A 13 20.12 -9.25 -6.80
N ARG A 14 20.17 -8.61 -7.98
CA ARG A 14 20.54 -7.20 -8.13
C ARG A 14 19.50 -6.24 -7.55
N VAL A 15 18.23 -6.58 -7.68
CA VAL A 15 17.13 -5.81 -7.04
C VAL A 15 17.22 -5.93 -5.52
N PHE A 16 17.46 -7.13 -4.99
CA PHE A 16 17.66 -7.34 -3.55
C PHE A 16 18.91 -6.64 -3.01
N GLN A 17 19.98 -6.54 -3.80
CA GLN A 17 21.19 -5.83 -3.41
C GLN A 17 21.00 -4.31 -3.36
N LYS A 18 20.24 -3.74 -4.30
CA LYS A 18 19.82 -2.33 -4.27
C LYS A 18 18.97 -1.99 -3.07
N ILE A 19 18.13 -2.92 -2.60
CA ILE A 19 17.29 -2.75 -1.41
C ILE A 19 18.12 -2.64 -0.12
N LYS A 20 19.33 -3.22 -0.09
CA LYS A 20 20.27 -3.16 1.04
C LYS A 20 21.15 -1.90 1.04
N ASP A 21 21.12 -1.11 -0.02
CA ASP A 21 21.88 0.14 -0.10
C ASP A 21 21.31 1.18 0.88
N PRO A 22 22.10 1.70 1.83
CA PRO A 22 21.65 2.74 2.77
C PRO A 22 21.10 3.98 2.09
N LEU A 23 21.66 4.36 0.94
CA LEU A 23 21.19 5.50 0.16
C LEU A 23 19.80 5.24 -0.43
N PHE A 24 19.54 4.03 -0.91
CA PHE A 24 18.23 3.64 -1.40
C PHE A 24 17.17 3.70 -0.28
N HIS A 25 17.49 3.20 0.91
CA HIS A 25 16.62 3.29 2.07
C HIS A 25 16.32 4.74 2.47
N LEU A 26 17.33 5.61 2.46
CA LEU A 26 17.16 7.03 2.77
C LEU A 26 16.23 7.71 1.76
N LEU A 27 16.45 7.51 0.46
CA LEU A 27 15.60 8.06 -0.60
C LEU A 27 14.17 7.53 -0.51
N HIS A 28 13.99 6.26 -0.19
CA HIS A 28 12.69 5.65 0.02
C HIS A 28 11.94 6.29 1.19
N GLU A 29 12.60 6.50 2.32
CA GLU A 29 12.01 7.17 3.49
C GLU A 29 11.66 8.63 3.21
N ILE A 30 12.52 9.38 2.52
CA ILE A 30 12.23 10.75 2.10
C ILE A 30 11.00 10.80 1.20
N THR A 31 10.92 9.91 0.20
CA THR A 31 9.77 9.83 -0.70
C THR A 31 8.48 9.52 0.07
N PHE A 32 8.55 8.60 1.03
CA PHE A 32 7.41 8.25 1.88
C PHE A 32 6.91 9.45 2.70
N ILE A 33 7.82 10.21 3.30
CA ILE A 33 7.50 11.42 4.07
C ILE A 33 6.86 12.48 3.18
N LEU A 34 7.40 12.71 1.98
CA LEU A 34 6.87 13.68 1.03
C LEU A 34 5.45 13.33 0.59
N GLU A 35 5.17 12.05 0.29
CA GLU A 35 3.83 11.59 -0.06
C GLU A 35 2.85 11.75 1.12
N LYS A 36 3.30 11.48 2.34
CA LYS A 36 2.49 11.70 3.55
C LYS A 36 2.13 13.18 3.74
N LEU A 37 3.07 14.10 3.55
CA LEU A 37 2.83 15.55 3.64
C LEU A 37 1.86 16.03 2.56
N LYS A 38 2.01 15.53 1.33
CA LYS A 38 1.11 15.84 0.21
C LYS A 38 -0.34 15.44 0.53
N LEU A 39 -0.53 14.24 1.09
CA LEU A 39 -1.84 13.73 1.50
C LEU A 39 -2.45 14.54 2.65
N LEU A 40 -1.67 14.94 3.63
CA LEU A 40 -2.14 15.80 4.72
C LEU A 40 -2.67 17.14 4.17
N ARG A 41 -1.97 17.71 3.19
CA ARG A 41 -2.40 18.95 2.53
C ARG A 41 -3.70 18.76 1.73
N GLN A 42 -3.84 17.65 1.02
CA GLN A 42 -5.06 17.32 0.26
C GLN A 42 -6.27 17.06 1.16
N ASN A 43 -6.06 16.38 2.28
CA ASN A 43 -7.13 15.98 3.22
C ASN A 43 -7.54 17.10 4.18
N ALA A 44 -6.80 18.19 4.28
CA ALA A 44 -7.15 19.32 5.14
C ALA A 44 -8.52 19.94 4.78
N GLY A 45 -8.96 19.82 3.51
CA GLY A 45 -10.28 20.22 3.05
C GLY A 45 -11.43 19.26 3.38
N HIS A 46 -11.15 18.00 3.69
CA HIS A 46 -12.16 16.95 3.91
C HIS A 46 -12.39 16.61 5.39
N LEU A 47 -11.80 17.33 6.32
CA LEU A 47 -11.87 17.05 7.76
C LEU A 47 -13.28 17.17 8.38
N LYS A 48 -14.25 17.68 7.63
CA LYS A 48 -15.60 18.00 8.17
C LYS A 48 -16.62 16.85 8.19
N VAL A 49 -16.32 15.67 7.64
CA VAL A 49 -17.30 14.57 7.57
C VAL A 49 -16.78 13.29 8.24
N ARG A 50 -16.36 13.41 9.50
CA ARG A 50 -15.87 12.26 10.28
C ARG A 50 -16.88 11.78 11.32
N LEU A 51 -18.10 11.44 10.93
CA LEU A 51 -19.10 11.02 11.91
C LEU A 51 -19.48 9.53 11.91
N LYS A 52 -19.00 8.73 10.98
CA LYS A 52 -19.20 7.26 11.05
C LYS A 52 -18.06 6.52 10.35
N GLN A 53 -17.32 5.73 11.10
CA GLN A 53 -16.38 4.78 10.49
C GLN A 53 -17.19 3.75 9.68
N LYS A 54 -16.99 3.73 8.38
CA LYS A 54 -17.53 2.70 7.50
C LYS A 54 -16.71 1.41 7.62
N PRO A 55 -17.30 0.24 7.34
CA PRO A 55 -16.55 -1.00 7.28
C PRO A 55 -15.40 -0.88 6.26
N LYS A 56 -14.28 -1.52 6.56
CA LYS A 56 -13.13 -1.47 5.65
C LYS A 56 -13.35 -2.41 4.47
N VAL A 57 -13.06 -1.90 3.28
CA VAL A 57 -13.21 -2.63 2.01
C VAL A 57 -11.82 -2.86 1.41
N PHE A 58 -11.46 -4.11 1.21
CA PHE A 58 -10.24 -4.50 0.50
C PHE A 58 -10.60 -5.08 -0.86
N VAL A 59 -10.10 -4.44 -1.90
CA VAL A 59 -10.28 -4.92 -3.27
C VAL A 59 -9.20 -5.94 -3.58
N ILE A 60 -9.58 -7.20 -3.64
CA ILE A 60 -8.70 -8.32 -3.95
C ILE A 60 -8.84 -8.66 -5.43
N GLY A 61 -7.73 -8.69 -6.16
CA GLY A 61 -7.73 -9.04 -7.57
C GLY A 61 -6.44 -8.64 -8.28
N THR A 62 -6.35 -9.01 -9.54
CA THR A 62 -5.19 -8.66 -10.37
C THR A 62 -5.22 -7.19 -10.73
N ASN A 63 -4.07 -6.53 -10.55
CA ASN A 63 -3.87 -5.14 -10.90
C ASN A 63 -4.33 -4.81 -12.33
N LYS A 64 -4.84 -3.60 -12.54
CA LYS A 64 -5.22 -3.03 -13.85
C LYS A 64 -6.57 -3.51 -14.44
N ARG A 65 -7.43 -4.19 -13.71
CA ARG A 65 -8.76 -4.54 -14.19
C ARG A 65 -9.85 -3.67 -13.53
N GLY A 66 -10.03 -2.46 -14.06
CA GLY A 66 -11.14 -1.60 -13.65
C GLY A 66 -10.96 -0.92 -12.28
N THR A 67 -9.73 -0.85 -11.75
CA THR A 67 -9.43 -0.22 -10.45
C THR A 67 -9.85 1.25 -10.39
N ILE A 68 -9.65 2.00 -11.48
CA ILE A 68 -10.04 3.42 -11.56
C ILE A 68 -11.56 3.59 -11.45
N SER A 69 -12.33 2.74 -12.13
CA SER A 69 -13.81 2.78 -12.09
C SER A 69 -14.33 2.40 -10.71
N LEU A 70 -13.71 1.42 -10.07
CA LEU A 70 -14.07 0.99 -8.73
C LEU A 70 -13.70 2.02 -7.68
N GLU A 71 -12.54 2.65 -7.80
CA GLU A 71 -12.11 3.76 -6.94
C GLU A 71 -13.13 4.91 -7.00
N LYS A 72 -13.53 5.33 -8.21
CA LYS A 72 -14.53 6.36 -8.40
C LYS A 72 -15.86 5.98 -7.77
N PHE A 73 -16.31 4.75 -7.96
CA PHE A 73 -17.55 4.25 -7.38
C PHE A 73 -17.52 4.28 -5.84
N LEU A 74 -16.43 3.78 -5.23
CA LEU A 74 -16.27 3.81 -3.77
C LEU A 74 -16.20 5.24 -3.24
N TRP A 75 -15.54 6.15 -3.97
CA TRP A 75 -15.51 7.56 -3.64
C TRP A 75 -16.92 8.19 -3.66
N GLU A 76 -17.73 7.91 -4.69
CA GLU A 76 -19.11 8.37 -4.78
C GLU A 76 -19.98 7.85 -3.64
N LEU A 77 -19.70 6.65 -3.14
CA LEU A 77 -20.32 6.08 -1.93
C LEU A 77 -19.78 6.70 -0.61
N GLY A 78 -18.83 7.64 -0.70
CA GLY A 78 -18.25 8.33 0.44
C GLY A 78 -17.21 7.51 1.21
N TYR A 79 -16.57 6.52 0.58
CA TYR A 79 -15.42 5.82 1.13
C TYR A 79 -14.15 6.64 0.90
N ARG A 80 -13.31 6.75 1.92
CA ARG A 80 -11.98 7.35 1.77
C ARG A 80 -11.01 6.28 1.32
N MET A 81 -10.47 6.49 0.12
CA MET A 81 -9.46 5.61 -0.45
C MET A 81 -8.14 5.74 0.28
N GLY A 82 -7.52 4.63 0.60
CA GLY A 82 -6.18 4.58 1.15
C GLY A 82 -5.14 5.15 0.17
N PRO A 83 -4.04 5.73 0.68
CA PRO A 83 -3.01 6.35 -0.13
C PRO A 83 -2.17 5.31 -0.86
N GLN A 84 -2.58 4.92 -2.06
CA GLN A 84 -1.97 3.86 -2.85
C GLN A 84 -0.45 4.00 -2.95
N ARG A 85 0.04 5.20 -3.24
CA ARG A 85 1.49 5.44 -3.37
C ARG A 85 2.27 5.12 -2.08
N GLN A 86 1.71 5.42 -0.91
CA GLN A 86 2.35 5.05 0.36
C GLN A 86 2.38 3.53 0.56
N PHE A 87 1.30 2.83 0.21
CA PHE A 87 1.24 1.38 0.30
C PHE A 87 2.21 0.69 -0.66
N GLU A 88 2.36 1.21 -1.87
CA GLU A 88 3.39 0.72 -2.81
C GLU A 88 4.80 0.84 -2.23
N LEU A 89 5.11 1.96 -1.59
CA LEU A 89 6.40 2.18 -0.93
C LEU A 89 6.62 1.24 0.26
N LEU A 90 5.56 0.81 0.93
CA LEU A 90 5.61 -0.11 2.07
C LEU A 90 5.49 -1.60 1.67
N THR A 91 5.49 -1.92 0.38
CA THR A 91 5.37 -3.31 -0.08
C THR A 91 6.50 -4.19 0.46
N PHE A 92 7.71 -3.67 0.59
CA PHE A 92 8.83 -4.41 1.18
C PHE A 92 8.63 -4.66 2.68
N ASP A 93 8.17 -3.65 3.41
CA ASP A 93 7.82 -3.82 4.83
C ASP A 93 6.72 -4.87 5.00
N TYR A 94 5.76 -4.91 4.08
CA TYR A 94 4.70 -5.91 4.06
C TYR A 94 5.25 -7.33 3.89
N VAL A 95 6.13 -7.54 2.91
CA VAL A 95 6.76 -8.84 2.63
C VAL A 95 7.63 -9.30 3.79
N ASP A 96 8.34 -8.37 4.45
CA ASP A 96 9.17 -8.63 5.62
C ASP A 96 8.37 -8.86 6.92
N GLY A 97 7.05 -8.79 6.88
CA GLY A 97 6.19 -8.92 8.06
C GLY A 97 6.21 -7.71 9.00
N LYS A 98 6.74 -6.57 8.57
CA LYS A 98 6.81 -5.31 9.33
C LYS A 98 5.55 -4.48 9.09
N TRP A 99 4.43 -4.91 9.58
CA TRP A 99 3.11 -4.35 9.21
C TRP A 99 2.70 -3.10 9.99
N GLU A 100 3.44 -2.70 11.00
CA GLU A 100 3.05 -1.61 11.92
C GLU A 100 2.70 -0.30 11.19
N ARG A 101 3.55 0.12 10.24
CA ARG A 101 3.32 1.35 9.46
C ARG A 101 2.07 1.24 8.58
N ILE A 102 1.88 0.09 7.95
CA ILE A 102 0.72 -0.19 7.08
C ILE A 102 -0.57 -0.16 7.92
N LEU A 103 -0.59 -0.86 9.04
CA LEU A 103 -1.74 -0.92 9.95
C LEU A 103 -2.11 0.45 10.51
N ASN A 104 -1.12 1.29 10.80
CA ASN A 104 -1.37 2.66 11.26
C ASN A 104 -2.02 3.54 10.17
N ILE A 105 -1.65 3.36 8.90
CA ILE A 105 -2.29 4.06 7.79
C ILE A 105 -3.73 3.54 7.58
N ILE A 106 -3.94 2.23 7.62
CA ILE A 106 -5.26 1.60 7.44
C ILE A 106 -6.30 2.15 8.41
N LYS A 107 -5.93 2.50 9.62
CA LYS A 107 -6.87 3.07 10.62
C LYS A 107 -7.60 4.32 10.12
N ASN A 108 -6.97 5.09 9.24
CA ASN A 108 -7.46 6.39 8.80
C ASN A 108 -8.28 6.36 7.50
N TYR A 109 -8.40 5.21 6.86
CA TYR A 109 -9.07 5.05 5.56
C TYR A 109 -10.03 3.87 5.57
N GLU A 110 -10.96 3.83 4.62
CA GLU A 110 -12.00 2.80 4.55
C GLU A 110 -11.86 1.85 3.36
N ALA A 111 -11.25 2.27 2.27
CA ALA A 111 -11.13 1.44 1.07
C ALA A 111 -9.69 1.33 0.59
N PHE A 112 -9.31 0.13 0.16
CA PHE A 112 -7.94 -0.22 -0.21
C PHE A 112 -7.95 -1.09 -1.46
N GLN A 113 -7.01 -0.84 -2.36
CA GLN A 113 -6.86 -1.61 -3.60
C GLN A 113 -5.39 -1.84 -3.93
N ASP A 114 -5.14 -2.67 -4.94
CA ASP A 114 -3.81 -2.98 -5.46
C ASP A 114 -2.84 -3.52 -4.39
N VAL A 115 -1.54 -3.41 -4.65
CA VAL A 115 -0.51 -3.89 -3.71
C VAL A 115 -0.44 -3.03 -2.45
N PRO A 116 -0.17 -3.64 -1.28
CA PRO A 116 0.03 -5.07 -1.03
C PRO A 116 -1.27 -5.87 -0.87
N PHE A 117 -2.43 -5.23 -0.86
CA PHE A 117 -3.71 -5.83 -0.47
C PHE A 117 -4.28 -6.82 -1.49
N SER A 118 -3.95 -6.68 -2.77
CA SER A 118 -4.34 -7.63 -3.80
C SER A 118 -3.86 -9.06 -3.54
N ASN A 119 -2.79 -9.19 -2.75
CA ASN A 119 -2.18 -10.46 -2.34
C ASN A 119 -2.14 -10.61 -0.80
N ALA A 120 -3.16 -10.10 -0.11
CA ALA A 120 -3.20 -10.15 1.35
C ALA A 120 -3.13 -11.59 1.87
N THR A 121 -2.18 -11.83 2.78
CA THR A 121 -2.02 -13.14 3.42
C THR A 121 -3.00 -13.30 4.58
N ASN A 122 -3.33 -14.55 4.90
CA ASN A 122 -4.19 -14.86 6.06
C ASN A 122 -3.58 -14.35 7.37
N GLU A 123 -2.26 -14.35 7.48
CA GLU A 123 -1.54 -13.83 8.65
C GLU A 123 -1.75 -12.33 8.82
N PHE A 124 -1.62 -11.56 7.74
CA PHE A 124 -1.88 -10.13 7.74
C PHE A 124 -3.35 -9.81 8.08
N LEU A 125 -4.29 -10.54 7.48
CA LEU A 125 -5.72 -10.36 7.73
C LEU A 125 -6.08 -10.68 9.19
N SER A 126 -5.47 -11.71 9.78
CA SER A 126 -5.65 -12.06 11.19
C SER A 126 -5.10 -10.98 12.12
N GLU A 127 -3.95 -10.39 11.79
CA GLU A 127 -3.39 -9.27 12.55
C GLU A 127 -4.26 -8.01 12.45
N LEU A 128 -4.82 -7.76 11.27
CA LEU A 128 -5.74 -6.64 11.05
C LEU A 128 -7.03 -6.77 11.87
N GLN A 129 -7.58 -7.98 12.01
CA GLN A 129 -8.77 -8.24 12.80
C GLN A 129 -8.55 -8.11 14.31
N ARG A 130 -7.31 -8.33 14.78
CA ARG A 130 -6.94 -8.21 16.19
C ARG A 130 -6.89 -6.77 16.71
N ARG A 131 -6.77 -5.80 15.81
CA ARG A 131 -6.60 -4.36 16.13
C ARG A 131 -7.86 -3.56 15.89
#